data_9cd98155d732c801f72629fcc01f1781
#
_entry.id   9cd98155d732c801f72629fcc01f1781
#
_cell.length_a   1.000
_cell.length_b   1.000
_cell.length_c   1.000
_cell.angle_alpha   90.00
_cell.angle_beta   90.00
_cell.angle_gamma   90.00
#
_symmetry.space_group_name_H-M   'P 1'
#
loop_
_entity.id
_entity.type
_entity.pdbx_description
1 polymer ?
#
loop_
_entity_poly.entity_id
_entity_poly.type
_entity_poly.pdbx_seq_one_letter_code
_entity_poly.pdbx_strand_id
1 'polypeptide(L)'
;VRARHGEKGRGQQQYGRCGEDRIVPVPLGTEVRDAQTDEVLGEVLADGDKLKVAQGGRGGLGNMHFKTSTHQAPTEFTEGTPGEIKTLRLTMKTVAEVGLVGYPNAGKSTLLGQLSAARPKVAPYPFTTRHPNVGTLVFDATHTLRVADVPGLLKDAHKGVGLGHDFLRHIERTRFLLYVVDMAGTDGRRPADDYASLREELRLYNPDLAERPYAVIANKMDEPAAKKNLSAFKRKTKETPLEMCAELGEGVPELKARLVAHFFPGDTLLEW
;
A
#
# COMPACT_ATOMS: atom_id res chain seq x y z
N VAL A 1 13.43 -19.63 -5.99
CA VAL A 1 12.89 -19.72 -7.36
C VAL A 1 13.91 -20.44 -8.23
N ARG A 2 13.44 -21.36 -9.07
CA ARG A 2 14.27 -22.08 -10.04
C ARG A 2 13.68 -21.85 -11.43
N ALA A 3 14.43 -21.19 -12.29
CA ALA A 3 14.08 -21.00 -13.69
C ALA A 3 14.28 -22.32 -14.47
N ARG A 4 13.48 -22.53 -15.53
CA ARG A 4 13.57 -23.77 -16.32
C ARG A 4 14.84 -23.80 -17.15
N HIS A 5 15.39 -25.00 -17.30
CA HIS A 5 16.53 -25.26 -18.21
C HIS A 5 16.07 -25.14 -19.67
N GLY A 6 16.99 -24.78 -20.54
CA GLY A 6 16.80 -24.92 -21.98
C GLY A 6 16.88 -26.38 -22.41
N GLU A 7 16.11 -26.73 -23.41
CA GLU A 7 16.17 -28.06 -24.01
C GLU A 7 17.41 -28.20 -24.88
N LYS A 8 17.92 -29.41 -25.05
CA LYS A 8 18.99 -29.73 -26.00
C LYS A 8 18.54 -29.53 -27.44
N GLY A 9 19.46 -29.14 -28.30
CA GLY A 9 19.26 -29.17 -29.74
C GLY A 9 19.04 -30.61 -30.25
N ARG A 10 18.45 -30.73 -31.42
CA ARG A 10 18.16 -32.03 -32.02
C ARG A 10 18.63 -32.05 -33.49
N GLY A 11 18.68 -33.26 -34.04
CA GLY A 11 18.80 -33.45 -35.46
C GLY A 11 17.60 -32.87 -36.23
N GLN A 12 17.55 -33.05 -37.57
CA GLN A 12 16.43 -32.62 -38.42
C GLN A 12 16.12 -31.11 -38.34
N GLN A 13 17.14 -30.28 -38.19
CA GLN A 13 17.03 -28.80 -38.15
C GLN A 13 16.29 -28.25 -36.96
N GLN A 14 16.20 -28.95 -35.84
CA GLN A 14 15.47 -28.50 -34.63
C GLN A 14 16.40 -27.92 -33.58
N TYR A 15 16.16 -26.68 -33.21
CA TYR A 15 16.75 -26.03 -32.04
C TYR A 15 16.03 -26.49 -30.78
N GLY A 16 16.74 -26.56 -29.65
CA GLY A 16 16.15 -26.74 -28.36
C GLY A 16 15.31 -25.53 -27.95
N ARG A 17 14.23 -25.75 -27.25
CA ARG A 17 13.42 -24.64 -26.73
C ARG A 17 14.12 -23.96 -25.57
N CYS A 18 13.97 -22.64 -25.45
CA CYS A 18 14.34 -21.92 -24.25
C CYS A 18 13.45 -22.33 -23.07
N GLY A 19 13.93 -22.18 -21.86
CA GLY A 19 13.12 -22.44 -20.66
C GLY A 19 11.88 -21.51 -20.66
N GLU A 20 10.72 -22.12 -20.49
CA GLU A 20 9.46 -21.37 -20.44
C GLU A 20 9.39 -20.47 -19.21
N ASP A 21 8.75 -19.31 -19.36
CA ASP A 21 8.50 -18.41 -18.26
C ASP A 21 7.58 -19.05 -17.20
N ARG A 22 7.96 -18.85 -15.94
CA ARG A 22 7.13 -19.24 -14.80
C ARG A 22 6.75 -18.00 -14.01
N ILE A 23 5.46 -17.70 -14.00
CA ILE A 23 4.90 -16.57 -13.24
C ILE A 23 4.53 -17.07 -11.84
N VAL A 24 4.97 -16.34 -10.81
CA VAL A 24 4.58 -16.53 -9.42
C VAL A 24 3.76 -15.33 -9.00
N PRO A 25 2.45 -15.48 -8.76
CA PRO A 25 1.63 -14.36 -8.32
C PRO A 25 2.01 -13.97 -6.89
N VAL A 26 2.11 -12.66 -6.66
CA VAL A 26 2.39 -12.07 -5.35
C VAL A 26 1.44 -10.90 -5.12
N PRO A 27 1.08 -10.57 -3.86
CA PRO A 27 0.27 -9.40 -3.54
C PRO A 27 0.96 -8.09 -3.94
N LEU A 28 0.18 -7.05 -4.20
CA LEU A 28 0.69 -5.69 -4.42
C LEU A 28 1.44 -5.19 -3.18
N GLY A 29 2.52 -4.42 -3.39
CA GLY A 29 3.41 -3.97 -2.33
C GLY A 29 4.43 -5.02 -1.88
N THR A 30 4.62 -6.10 -2.66
CA THR A 30 5.67 -7.08 -2.38
C THR A 30 7.02 -6.59 -2.86
N GLU A 31 7.94 -6.35 -1.93
CA GLU A 31 9.37 -6.14 -2.20
C GLU A 31 10.06 -7.48 -2.36
N VAL A 32 10.84 -7.62 -3.40
CA VAL A 32 11.62 -8.81 -3.72
C VAL A 32 13.09 -8.53 -3.53
N ARG A 33 13.74 -9.28 -2.65
CA ARG A 33 15.20 -9.22 -2.39
C ARG A 33 15.84 -10.56 -2.72
N ASP A 34 17.07 -10.50 -3.15
CA ASP A 34 17.93 -11.69 -3.16
C ASP A 34 18.28 -12.04 -1.71
N ALA A 35 18.00 -13.28 -1.29
CA ALA A 35 18.21 -13.70 0.10
C ALA A 35 19.69 -13.88 0.47
N GLN A 36 20.58 -13.98 -0.52
CA GLN A 36 22.02 -14.18 -0.31
C GLN A 36 22.77 -12.85 -0.24
N THR A 37 22.42 -11.92 -1.13
CA THR A 37 23.10 -10.60 -1.22
C THR A 37 22.37 -9.49 -0.46
N ASP A 38 21.11 -9.74 -0.05
CA ASP A 38 20.15 -8.76 0.49
C ASP A 38 19.84 -7.58 -0.45
N GLU A 39 20.24 -7.70 -1.72
CA GLU A 39 19.98 -6.70 -2.75
C GLU A 39 18.48 -6.64 -3.10
N VAL A 40 17.94 -5.42 -3.22
CA VAL A 40 16.56 -5.21 -3.68
C VAL A 40 16.52 -5.38 -5.20
N LEU A 41 15.82 -6.42 -5.64
CA LEU A 41 15.61 -6.70 -7.07
C LEU A 41 14.49 -5.85 -7.66
N GLY A 42 13.52 -5.46 -6.85
CA GLY A 42 12.39 -4.62 -7.25
C GLY A 42 11.19 -4.75 -6.33
N GLU A 43 10.11 -4.05 -6.69
CA GLU A 43 8.84 -4.04 -5.95
C GLU A 43 7.68 -4.15 -6.94
N VAL A 44 6.62 -4.89 -6.58
CA VAL A 44 5.39 -5.03 -7.37
C VAL A 44 4.35 -4.06 -6.81
N LEU A 45 4.06 -2.98 -7.53
CA LEU A 45 3.24 -1.86 -7.03
C LEU A 45 1.84 -1.80 -7.65
N ALA A 46 1.71 -2.22 -8.90
CA ALA A 46 0.44 -2.17 -9.64
C ALA A 46 0.02 -3.56 -10.14
N ASP A 47 -1.28 -3.71 -10.40
CA ASP A 47 -1.78 -4.94 -10.99
C ASP A 47 -1.24 -5.12 -12.41
N GLY A 48 -0.79 -6.35 -12.68
CA GLY A 48 -0.13 -6.69 -13.95
C GLY A 48 1.37 -6.40 -14.02
N ASP A 49 1.96 -5.77 -12.99
CA ASP A 49 3.42 -5.60 -12.91
C ASP A 49 4.14 -6.95 -12.95
N LYS A 50 5.26 -7.00 -13.69
CA LYS A 50 6.09 -8.21 -13.80
C LYS A 50 7.54 -7.87 -13.48
N LEU A 51 8.08 -8.53 -12.48
CA LEU A 51 9.48 -8.43 -12.10
C LEU A 51 10.22 -9.72 -12.50
N LYS A 52 11.21 -9.58 -13.38
CA LYS A 52 12.05 -10.70 -13.78
C LYS A 52 13.17 -10.91 -12.75
N VAL A 53 13.09 -12.00 -12.00
CA VAL A 53 14.02 -12.29 -10.89
C VAL A 53 15.06 -13.36 -11.22
N ALA A 54 14.83 -14.20 -12.21
CA ALA A 54 15.76 -15.22 -12.66
C ALA A 54 15.64 -15.47 -14.16
N GLN A 55 16.75 -15.75 -14.81
CA GLN A 55 16.83 -16.00 -16.25
C GLN A 55 16.63 -17.49 -16.55
N GLY A 56 15.71 -17.80 -17.47
CA GLY A 56 15.57 -19.16 -18.02
C GLY A 56 16.78 -19.58 -18.86
N GLY A 57 17.05 -20.87 -18.93
CA GLY A 57 18.10 -21.41 -19.77
C GLY A 57 17.81 -21.25 -21.27
N ARG A 58 18.84 -21.03 -22.08
CA ARG A 58 18.74 -20.97 -23.53
C ARG A 58 18.69 -22.37 -24.11
N GLY A 59 17.90 -22.57 -25.15
CA GLY A 59 17.88 -23.82 -25.91
C GLY A 59 19.19 -24.08 -26.63
N GLY A 60 19.55 -25.34 -26.75
CA GLY A 60 20.74 -25.79 -27.50
C GLY A 60 20.57 -25.60 -29.01
N LEU A 61 21.70 -25.44 -29.68
CA LEU A 61 21.76 -25.30 -31.14
C LEU A 61 21.55 -26.67 -31.80
N GLY A 62 20.70 -26.71 -32.82
CA GLY A 62 20.49 -27.88 -33.64
C GLY A 62 21.60 -28.13 -34.66
N ASN A 63 21.60 -29.28 -35.29
CA ASN A 63 22.65 -29.74 -36.23
C ASN A 63 22.90 -28.77 -37.39
N MET A 64 21.88 -28.04 -37.85
CA MET A 64 22.05 -27.09 -38.97
C MET A 64 23.03 -25.96 -38.66
N HIS A 65 23.22 -25.60 -37.39
CA HIS A 65 24.19 -24.58 -37.00
C HIS A 65 25.65 -24.99 -37.27
N PHE A 66 25.90 -26.29 -37.31
CA PHE A 66 27.24 -26.87 -37.53
C PHE A 66 27.52 -27.22 -39.01
N LYS A 67 26.57 -26.89 -39.90
CA LYS A 67 26.71 -27.14 -41.33
C LYS A 67 27.78 -26.19 -41.94
N THR A 68 28.76 -26.76 -42.61
CA THR A 68 29.79 -26.05 -43.33
C THR A 68 29.84 -26.55 -44.79
N SER A 69 30.66 -25.90 -45.65
CA SER A 69 30.85 -26.31 -47.04
C SER A 69 31.44 -27.72 -47.17
N THR A 70 32.24 -28.13 -46.18
CA THR A 70 32.90 -29.47 -46.15
C THR A 70 32.12 -30.49 -45.30
N HIS A 71 31.27 -30.03 -44.38
CA HIS A 71 30.46 -30.88 -43.52
C HIS A 71 28.97 -30.56 -43.73
N GLN A 72 28.35 -31.16 -44.77
CA GLN A 72 26.99 -30.82 -45.20
C GLN A 72 25.89 -31.50 -44.39
N ALA A 73 26.16 -32.60 -43.72
CA ALA A 73 25.20 -33.37 -42.91
C ALA A 73 25.68 -33.58 -41.46
N PRO A 74 25.82 -32.50 -40.66
CA PRO A 74 26.29 -32.65 -39.28
C PRO A 74 25.26 -33.34 -38.40
N THR A 75 25.72 -34.18 -37.51
CA THR A 75 24.93 -34.86 -36.47
C THR A 75 25.07 -34.18 -35.10
N GLU A 76 25.94 -33.22 -35.00
CA GLU A 76 26.28 -32.48 -33.77
C GLU A 76 25.16 -31.56 -33.36
N PHE A 77 24.96 -31.42 -32.08
CA PHE A 77 24.05 -30.42 -31.44
C PHE A 77 24.62 -30.03 -30.09
N THR A 78 24.16 -28.90 -29.54
CA THR A 78 24.57 -28.48 -28.19
C THR A 78 23.46 -28.75 -27.17
N GLU A 79 23.89 -28.99 -25.94
CA GLU A 79 22.99 -29.02 -24.81
C GLU A 79 22.43 -27.61 -24.56
N GLY A 80 21.19 -27.54 -24.00
CA GLY A 80 20.64 -26.29 -23.51
C GLY A 80 21.37 -25.82 -22.24
N THR A 81 21.35 -24.52 -22.00
CA THR A 81 21.96 -23.97 -20.79
C THR A 81 21.06 -24.15 -19.57
N PRO A 82 21.63 -24.30 -18.37
CA PRO A 82 20.84 -24.32 -17.16
C PRO A 82 20.15 -22.97 -16.90
N GLY A 83 18.95 -22.98 -16.35
CA GLY A 83 18.30 -21.78 -15.84
C GLY A 83 18.87 -21.40 -14.47
N GLU A 84 18.79 -20.11 -14.15
CA GLU A 84 19.24 -19.58 -12.86
C GLU A 84 18.43 -20.12 -11.69
N ILE A 85 19.11 -20.27 -10.55
CA ILE A 85 18.49 -20.62 -9.27
C ILE A 85 18.80 -19.47 -8.31
N LYS A 86 17.74 -18.85 -7.76
CA LYS A 86 17.87 -17.79 -6.75
C LYS A 86 16.98 -18.07 -5.55
N THR A 87 17.48 -17.78 -4.37
CA THR A 87 16.68 -17.75 -3.15
C THR A 87 16.22 -16.33 -2.94
N LEU A 88 14.91 -16.12 -2.92
CA LEU A 88 14.32 -14.79 -2.79
C LEU A 88 13.71 -14.64 -1.40
N ARG A 89 13.88 -13.45 -0.82
CA ARG A 89 13.13 -12.98 0.33
C ARG A 89 12.02 -12.08 -0.18
N LEU A 90 10.77 -12.51 0.05
CA LEU A 90 9.59 -11.72 -0.29
C LEU A 90 9.10 -11.04 0.99
N THR A 91 9.10 -9.73 0.99
CA THR A 91 8.59 -8.92 2.09
C THR A 91 7.38 -8.16 1.60
N MET A 92 6.22 -8.49 2.13
CA MET A 92 5.03 -7.70 1.85
C MET A 92 5.10 -6.44 2.70
N LYS A 93 5.38 -5.31 2.06
CA LYS A 93 5.25 -3.98 2.68
C LYS A 93 3.76 -3.66 2.70
N THR A 94 3.09 -4.18 3.70
CA THR A 94 1.65 -3.98 3.88
C THR A 94 1.39 -2.49 4.07
N VAL A 95 0.83 -1.90 3.06
CA VAL A 95 0.36 -0.52 3.11
C VAL A 95 -1.10 -0.58 3.52
N ALA A 96 -1.50 0.34 4.37
CA ALA A 96 -2.91 0.56 4.61
C ALA A 96 -3.51 1.27 3.39
N GLU A 97 -4.69 0.85 2.95
CA GLU A 97 -5.43 1.53 1.89
C GLU A 97 -5.92 2.91 2.36
N VAL A 98 -6.21 3.04 3.66
CA VAL A 98 -6.72 4.25 4.30
C VAL A 98 -5.76 4.74 5.39
N GLY A 99 -5.39 6.01 5.34
CA GLY A 99 -4.57 6.68 6.36
C GLY A 99 -5.41 7.62 7.22
N LEU A 100 -5.33 7.47 8.55
CA LEU A 100 -5.92 8.42 9.49
C LEU A 100 -4.93 9.56 9.74
N VAL A 101 -5.35 10.77 9.46
CA VAL A 101 -4.56 12.00 9.61
C VAL A 101 -5.24 12.92 10.61
N GLY A 102 -4.51 13.42 11.58
CA GLY A 102 -5.07 14.32 12.58
C GLY A 102 -4.08 14.61 13.70
N TYR A 103 -4.34 15.67 14.44
CA TYR A 103 -3.53 16.02 15.60
C TYR A 103 -3.60 14.97 16.71
N PRO A 104 -2.65 14.97 17.66
CA PRO A 104 -2.77 14.18 18.88
C PRO A 104 -4.12 14.46 19.56
N ASN A 105 -4.69 13.45 20.20
CA ASN A 105 -5.99 13.51 20.91
C ASN A 105 -7.22 13.81 20.04
N ALA A 106 -7.11 13.85 18.70
CA ALA A 106 -8.27 13.99 17.81
C ALA A 106 -9.18 12.76 17.78
N GLY A 107 -8.77 11.63 18.41
CA GLY A 107 -9.54 10.41 18.48
C GLY A 107 -9.26 9.39 17.39
N LYS A 108 -8.12 9.48 16.70
CA LYS A 108 -7.72 8.56 15.61
C LYS A 108 -7.64 7.10 16.08
N SER A 109 -6.95 6.84 17.19
CA SER A 109 -6.78 5.48 17.71
C SER A 109 -8.09 4.90 18.24
N THR A 110 -8.96 5.74 18.82
CA THR A 110 -10.32 5.36 19.23
C THR A 110 -11.15 4.97 18.00
N LEU A 111 -11.12 5.82 16.97
CA LEU A 111 -11.80 5.53 15.70
C LEU A 111 -11.29 4.24 15.07
N LEU A 112 -9.97 4.03 15.04
CA LEU A 112 -9.38 2.80 14.52
C LEU A 112 -9.86 1.57 15.29
N GLY A 113 -10.01 1.67 16.60
CA GLY A 113 -10.55 0.60 17.45
C GLY A 113 -12.00 0.26 17.10
N GLN A 114 -12.84 1.26 16.81
CA GLN A 114 -14.23 1.08 16.42
C GLN A 114 -14.41 0.54 14.99
N LEU A 115 -13.50 0.92 14.09
CA LEU A 115 -13.53 0.46 12.71
C LEU A 115 -13.03 -0.98 12.56
N SER A 116 -12.07 -1.40 13.35
CA SER A 116 -11.38 -2.67 13.17
C SER A 116 -12.19 -3.85 13.72
N ALA A 117 -12.32 -4.91 12.91
CA ALA A 117 -12.95 -6.17 13.32
C ALA A 117 -12.15 -6.93 14.40
N ALA A 118 -10.87 -6.62 14.58
CA ALA A 118 -9.99 -7.15 15.62
C ALA A 118 -9.24 -6.00 16.28
N ARG A 119 -8.70 -6.22 17.47
CA ARG A 119 -7.87 -5.20 18.13
C ARG A 119 -6.75 -4.75 17.19
N PRO A 120 -6.58 -3.43 16.95
CA PRO A 120 -5.51 -2.92 16.11
C PRO A 120 -4.17 -3.45 16.59
N LYS A 121 -3.34 -3.89 15.64
CA LYS A 121 -2.01 -4.41 15.95
C LYS A 121 -0.96 -3.36 15.63
N VAL A 122 0.00 -3.22 16.50
CA VAL A 122 1.22 -2.50 16.23
C VAL A 122 2.00 -3.29 15.18
N ALA A 123 2.14 -2.74 13.99
CA ALA A 123 2.86 -3.40 12.91
C ALA A 123 4.34 -2.95 12.93
N PRO A 124 5.30 -3.88 13.04
CA PRO A 124 6.72 -3.56 12.93
C PRO A 124 7.05 -3.21 11.48
N TYR A 125 7.18 -1.94 11.18
CA TYR A 125 7.68 -1.50 9.88
C TYR A 125 9.18 -1.25 9.95
N PRO A 126 9.96 -1.77 9.00
CA PRO A 126 11.37 -1.42 8.91
C PRO A 126 11.48 0.09 8.71
N PHE A 127 12.41 0.71 9.42
CA PHE A 127 12.74 2.15 9.38
C PHE A 127 11.86 3.11 10.21
N THR A 128 11.01 2.65 11.14
CA THR A 128 10.27 3.54 12.04
C THR A 128 10.65 3.35 13.49
N THR A 129 10.90 4.47 14.16
CA THR A 129 11.11 4.50 15.63
C THR A 129 9.80 4.35 16.40
N ARG A 130 8.65 4.62 15.77
CA ARG A 130 7.30 4.37 16.29
C ARG A 130 6.51 3.58 15.27
N HIS A 131 5.96 2.47 15.70
CA HIS A 131 5.17 1.59 14.85
C HIS A 131 3.73 2.11 14.75
N PRO A 132 3.17 2.26 13.53
CA PRO A 132 1.78 2.63 13.37
C PRO A 132 0.85 1.51 13.84
N ASN A 133 -0.29 1.90 14.39
CA ASN A 133 -1.38 0.96 14.65
C ASN A 133 -2.14 0.70 13.35
N VAL A 134 -2.27 -0.55 12.97
CA VAL A 134 -3.03 -0.96 11.79
C VAL A 134 -4.23 -1.78 12.21
N GLY A 135 -5.40 -1.36 11.77
CA GLY A 135 -6.65 -2.09 11.90
C GLY A 135 -7.12 -2.60 10.56
N THR A 136 -7.92 -3.68 10.58
CA THR A 136 -8.55 -4.23 9.39
C THR A 136 -10.05 -4.07 9.51
N LEU A 137 -10.66 -3.33 8.59
CA LEU A 137 -12.09 -3.31 8.38
C LEU A 137 -12.47 -4.52 7.56
N VAL A 138 -13.42 -5.27 8.03
CA VAL A 138 -14.01 -6.40 7.30
C VAL A 138 -15.44 -6.00 6.95
N PHE A 139 -15.74 -5.99 5.66
CA PHE A 139 -17.10 -5.72 5.18
C PHE A 139 -17.83 -7.03 4.89
N ASP A 140 -17.15 -7.98 4.27
CA ASP A 140 -17.62 -9.34 4.04
C ASP A 140 -16.43 -10.31 3.90
N ALA A 141 -16.67 -11.54 3.45
CA ALA A 141 -15.63 -12.57 3.30
C ALA A 141 -14.55 -12.21 2.26
N THR A 142 -14.85 -11.30 1.33
CA THR A 142 -13.97 -10.93 0.21
C THR A 142 -13.47 -9.50 0.29
N HIS A 143 -14.20 -8.60 0.95
CA HIS A 143 -13.92 -7.17 1.00
C HIS A 143 -13.37 -6.76 2.35
N THR A 144 -12.10 -6.40 2.36
CA THR A 144 -11.41 -5.88 3.54
C THR A 144 -10.60 -4.65 3.19
N LEU A 145 -10.50 -3.70 4.11
CA LEU A 145 -9.62 -2.54 4.01
C LEU A 145 -8.72 -2.44 5.23
N ARG A 146 -7.47 -2.10 5.02
CA ARG A 146 -6.54 -1.79 6.11
C ARG A 146 -6.49 -0.30 6.34
N VAL A 147 -6.59 0.08 7.60
CA VAL A 147 -6.55 1.45 8.06
C VAL A 147 -5.35 1.61 8.99
N ALA A 148 -4.49 2.57 8.71
CA ALA A 148 -3.37 2.89 9.57
C ALA A 148 -3.63 4.19 10.33
N ASP A 149 -3.47 4.13 11.65
CA ASP A 149 -3.33 5.32 12.48
C ASP A 149 -1.92 5.85 12.30
N VAL A 150 -1.87 7.05 11.77
CA VAL A 150 -0.66 7.77 11.49
C VAL A 150 -0.30 8.63 12.70
N PRO A 151 0.55 8.15 13.66
CA PRO A 151 0.91 8.93 14.84
C PRO A 151 1.73 10.17 14.45
N GLY A 152 1.23 11.33 14.82
CA GLY A 152 2.05 12.55 14.97
C GLY A 152 2.49 13.28 13.71
N LEU A 153 1.53 13.75 12.89
CA LEU A 153 1.79 14.99 12.14
C LEU A 153 1.94 16.12 13.17
N LEU A 154 3.18 16.37 13.58
CA LEU A 154 3.53 17.49 14.42
C LEU A 154 3.90 18.66 13.52
N LYS A 155 3.57 19.86 13.96
CA LYS A 155 4.02 21.11 13.38
C LYS A 155 5.51 21.03 13.03
N ASP A 156 5.90 21.36 11.78
CA ASP A 156 7.26 21.29 11.26
C ASP A 156 7.80 19.88 10.90
N ALA A 157 6.92 18.90 10.68
CA ALA A 157 7.33 17.56 10.22
C ALA A 157 8.08 17.61 8.86
N HIS A 158 7.74 18.57 7.99
CA HIS A 158 8.41 18.79 6.70
C HIS A 158 9.87 19.28 6.85
N LYS A 159 10.26 19.87 7.98
CA LYS A 159 11.62 20.36 8.22
C LYS A 159 12.59 19.30 8.74
N GLY A 160 12.15 18.05 8.84
CA GLY A 160 13.00 16.96 9.36
C GLY A 160 13.25 17.02 10.86
N VAL A 161 12.61 17.94 11.57
CA VAL A 161 12.72 18.07 13.04
C VAL A 161 11.65 17.18 13.66
N GLY A 162 12.04 16.01 14.13
CA GLY A 162 11.15 15.01 14.73
C GLY A 162 10.90 13.79 13.83
N LEU A 163 9.98 12.95 14.21
CA LEU A 163 9.64 11.65 13.61
C LEU A 163 9.09 11.69 12.15
N GLY A 164 9.24 12.85 11.45
CA GLY A 164 8.46 13.18 10.26
C GLY A 164 8.70 12.32 9.02
N HIS A 165 9.93 12.12 8.57
CA HIS A 165 10.20 11.55 7.24
C HIS A 165 9.91 10.05 7.12
N ASP A 166 10.28 9.25 8.11
CA ASP A 166 10.06 7.80 8.03
C ASP A 166 8.59 7.45 8.14
N PHE A 167 7.85 8.29 8.82
CA PHE A 167 6.44 8.17 9.07
C PHE A 167 5.58 8.56 7.84
N LEU A 168 5.95 9.62 7.16
CA LEU A 168 5.24 10.10 5.97
C LEU A 168 5.37 9.13 4.79
N ARG A 169 6.43 8.32 4.72
CA ARG A 169 6.54 7.20 3.76
C ARG A 169 5.40 6.18 3.86
N HIS A 170 4.77 6.05 5.02
CA HIS A 170 3.62 5.12 5.18
C HIS A 170 2.35 5.71 4.61
N ILE A 171 2.17 7.04 4.72
CA ILE A 171 1.05 7.75 4.09
C ILE A 171 1.21 7.78 2.57
N GLU A 172 2.43 7.88 2.06
CA GLU A 172 2.70 7.86 0.61
C GLU A 172 2.08 6.66 -0.11
N ARG A 173 1.80 5.59 0.62
CA ARG A 173 1.25 4.35 0.07
C ARG A 173 -0.24 4.17 0.32
N THR A 174 -0.87 5.07 1.09
CA THR A 174 -2.32 5.04 1.27
C THR A 174 -3.04 5.56 0.01
N ARG A 175 -4.21 5.03 -0.27
CA ARG A 175 -5.02 5.43 -1.44
C ARG A 175 -6.09 6.45 -1.08
N PHE A 176 -6.41 6.57 0.21
CA PHE A 176 -7.45 7.43 0.74
C PHE A 176 -7.03 8.02 2.09
N LEU A 177 -7.35 9.27 2.35
CA LEU A 177 -7.03 9.95 3.60
C LEU A 177 -8.29 10.29 4.40
N LEU A 178 -8.27 10.00 5.70
CA LEU A 178 -9.30 10.41 6.64
C LEU A 178 -8.73 11.47 7.58
N TYR A 179 -9.14 12.71 7.39
CA TYR A 179 -8.79 13.81 8.29
C TYR A 179 -9.69 13.78 9.52
N VAL A 180 -9.15 13.38 10.65
CA VAL A 180 -9.88 13.35 11.92
C VAL A 180 -9.64 14.65 12.67
N VAL A 181 -10.71 15.45 12.83
CA VAL A 181 -10.66 16.77 13.45
C VAL A 181 -11.46 16.77 14.74
N ASP A 182 -10.83 17.22 15.82
CA ASP A 182 -11.49 17.38 17.13
C ASP A 182 -12.40 18.63 17.10
N MET A 183 -13.71 18.42 17.04
CA MET A 183 -14.68 19.51 17.05
C MET A 183 -14.91 20.11 18.43
N ALA A 184 -14.55 19.41 19.51
CA ALA A 184 -14.63 19.96 20.84
C ALA A 184 -13.58 21.07 21.09
N GLY A 185 -12.42 20.96 20.40
CA GLY A 185 -11.30 21.88 20.63
C GLY A 185 -10.68 21.69 22.00
N THR A 186 -10.59 20.44 22.48
CA THR A 186 -10.19 20.11 23.87
C THR A 186 -8.82 20.65 24.27
N ASP A 187 -7.91 20.84 23.32
CA ASP A 187 -6.56 21.38 23.57
C ASP A 187 -6.48 22.92 23.35
N GLY A 188 -7.62 23.62 23.40
CA GLY A 188 -7.70 25.07 23.13
C GLY A 188 -7.47 25.45 21.65
N ARG A 189 -7.50 24.47 20.76
CA ARG A 189 -7.28 24.63 19.32
C ARG A 189 -8.58 24.97 18.60
N ARG A 190 -8.44 25.53 17.41
CA ARG A 190 -9.57 25.79 16.53
C ARG A 190 -9.63 24.73 15.43
N PRO A 191 -10.70 23.94 15.32
CA PRO A 191 -10.79 22.83 14.36
C PRO A 191 -10.48 23.21 12.92
N ALA A 192 -10.91 24.39 12.46
CA ALA A 192 -10.65 24.86 11.11
C ALA A 192 -9.18 25.21 10.86
N ASP A 193 -8.47 25.70 11.88
CA ASP A 193 -7.04 26.01 11.77
C ASP A 193 -6.21 24.73 11.80
N ASP A 194 -6.60 23.77 12.62
CA ASP A 194 -5.99 22.44 12.67
C ASP A 194 -6.11 21.74 11.32
N TYR A 195 -7.29 21.72 10.73
CA TYR A 195 -7.51 21.13 9.40
C TYR A 195 -6.65 21.80 8.31
N ALA A 196 -6.64 23.13 8.29
CA ALA A 196 -5.85 23.88 7.32
C ALA A 196 -4.34 23.60 7.47
N SER A 197 -3.86 23.53 8.71
CA SER A 197 -2.46 23.23 9.02
C SER A 197 -2.09 21.81 8.60
N LEU A 198 -2.94 20.80 8.85
CA LEU A 198 -2.72 19.43 8.42
C LEU A 198 -2.64 19.29 6.90
N ARG A 199 -3.54 19.96 6.19
CA ARG A 199 -3.54 19.99 4.72
C ARG A 199 -2.26 20.61 4.17
N GLU A 200 -1.83 21.71 4.75
CA GLU A 200 -0.61 22.41 4.34
C GLU A 200 0.65 21.61 4.64
N GLU A 201 0.73 20.93 5.79
CA GLU A 201 1.86 20.04 6.14
C GLU A 201 1.98 18.88 5.14
N LEU A 202 0.86 18.26 4.76
CA LEU A 202 0.86 17.20 3.77
C LEU A 202 1.27 17.74 2.38
N ARG A 203 0.80 18.91 2.00
CA ARG A 203 1.14 19.54 0.72
C ARG A 203 2.63 19.90 0.64
N LEU A 204 3.21 20.41 1.72
CA LEU A 204 4.63 20.72 1.80
C LEU A 204 5.52 19.50 1.79
N TYR A 205 5.01 18.39 2.33
CA TYR A 205 5.74 17.14 2.33
C TYR A 205 5.71 16.45 0.95
N ASN A 206 4.52 16.25 0.40
CA ASN A 206 4.32 15.65 -0.91
C ASN A 206 2.99 16.17 -1.51
N PRO A 207 3.06 16.99 -2.57
CA PRO A 207 1.87 17.53 -3.22
C PRO A 207 0.86 16.47 -3.68
N ASP A 208 1.34 15.32 -4.16
CA ASP A 208 0.49 14.23 -4.63
C ASP A 208 -0.39 13.64 -3.51
N LEU A 209 0.08 13.71 -2.26
CA LEU A 209 -0.72 13.29 -1.10
C LEU A 209 -1.88 14.25 -0.82
N ALA A 210 -1.67 15.54 -1.02
CA ALA A 210 -2.71 16.54 -0.79
C ALA A 210 -3.84 16.46 -1.82
N GLU A 211 -3.57 15.90 -3.01
CA GLU A 211 -4.54 15.71 -4.10
C GLU A 211 -5.29 14.38 -4.02
N ARG A 212 -4.89 13.48 -3.14
CA ARG A 212 -5.56 12.18 -2.99
C ARG A 212 -7.00 12.33 -2.54
N PRO A 213 -7.86 11.35 -2.91
CA PRO A 213 -9.20 11.25 -2.36
C PRO A 213 -9.18 11.24 -0.84
N TYR A 214 -10.09 11.99 -0.23
CA TYR A 214 -10.15 12.12 1.21
C TYR A 214 -11.58 12.31 1.72
N ALA A 215 -11.75 12.13 3.03
CA ALA A 215 -12.92 12.57 3.75
C ALA A 215 -12.51 13.26 5.05
N VAL A 216 -13.34 14.19 5.50
CA VAL A 216 -13.16 14.89 6.77
C VAL A 216 -14.13 14.33 7.78
N ILE A 217 -13.62 14.00 8.96
CA ILE A 217 -14.37 13.49 10.10
C ILE A 217 -14.40 14.57 11.17
N ALA A 218 -15.60 15.04 11.50
CA ALA A 218 -15.87 15.88 12.64
C ALA A 218 -16.08 15.01 13.87
N ASN A 219 -15.01 14.75 14.63
CA ASN A 219 -15.07 13.88 15.80
C ASN A 219 -15.39 14.64 17.08
N LYS A 220 -15.80 13.91 18.12
CA LYS A 220 -16.24 14.39 19.43
C LYS A 220 -17.51 15.25 19.37
N MET A 221 -18.46 14.81 18.56
CA MET A 221 -19.75 15.54 18.39
C MET A 221 -20.67 15.44 19.60
N ASP A 222 -20.36 14.58 20.56
CA ASP A 222 -20.97 14.46 21.89
C ASP A 222 -20.70 15.68 22.77
N GLU A 223 -19.63 16.41 22.52
CA GLU A 223 -19.23 17.58 23.31
C GLU A 223 -20.08 18.83 23.01
N PRO A 224 -20.49 19.62 24.02
CA PRO A 224 -21.36 20.78 23.83
C PRO A 224 -20.80 21.86 22.86
N ALA A 225 -19.48 22.03 22.86
CA ALA A 225 -18.81 23.01 22.00
C ALA A 225 -18.76 22.60 20.52
N ALA A 226 -18.89 21.29 20.22
CA ALA A 226 -18.66 20.73 18.91
C ALA A 226 -19.63 21.28 17.85
N LYS A 227 -20.90 21.41 18.16
CA LYS A 227 -21.93 21.93 17.22
C LYS A 227 -21.63 23.36 16.75
N LYS A 228 -21.18 24.23 17.68
CA LYS A 228 -20.79 25.62 17.36
C LYS A 228 -19.53 25.62 16.48
N ASN A 229 -18.55 24.83 16.85
CA ASN A 229 -17.30 24.73 16.12
C ASN A 229 -17.50 24.14 14.73
N LEU A 230 -18.37 23.14 14.57
CA LEU A 230 -18.73 22.56 13.29
C LEU A 230 -19.31 23.60 12.32
N SER A 231 -20.23 24.45 12.80
CA SER A 231 -20.81 25.52 11.99
C SER A 231 -19.75 26.52 11.52
N ALA A 232 -18.81 26.88 12.39
CA ALA A 232 -17.68 27.73 12.06
C ALA A 232 -16.71 27.04 11.08
N PHE A 233 -16.46 25.75 11.28
CA PHE A 233 -15.63 24.92 10.43
C PHE A 233 -16.18 24.86 9.00
N LYS A 234 -17.45 24.44 8.82
CA LYS A 234 -18.11 24.34 7.50
C LYS A 234 -18.06 25.68 6.74
N ARG A 235 -18.27 26.81 7.44
CA ARG A 235 -18.22 28.15 6.84
C ARG A 235 -16.80 28.54 6.37
N LYS A 236 -15.76 28.18 7.15
CA LYS A 236 -14.38 28.57 6.87
C LYS A 236 -13.72 27.69 5.83
N THR A 237 -13.93 26.38 5.90
CA THR A 237 -13.27 25.38 5.05
C THR A 237 -14.06 25.04 3.80
N LYS A 238 -15.37 25.27 3.78
CA LYS A 238 -16.35 24.82 2.77
C LYS A 238 -16.44 23.28 2.65
N GLU A 239 -15.89 22.57 3.62
CA GLU A 239 -15.96 21.10 3.68
C GLU A 239 -17.29 20.62 4.25
N THR A 240 -17.66 19.41 3.86
CA THR A 240 -18.82 18.69 4.41
C THR A 240 -18.33 17.50 5.22
N PRO A 241 -17.91 17.72 6.49
CA PRO A 241 -17.38 16.64 7.31
C PRO A 241 -18.47 15.68 7.73
N LEU A 242 -18.11 14.41 7.90
CA LEU A 242 -18.93 13.39 8.52
C LEU A 242 -18.93 13.61 10.05
N GLU A 243 -20.10 13.85 10.61
CA GLU A 243 -20.27 14.04 12.05
C GLU A 243 -20.15 12.70 12.77
N MET A 244 -19.34 12.63 13.83
CA MET A 244 -19.00 11.38 14.48
C MET A 244 -18.70 11.58 15.96
N CYS A 245 -19.04 10.55 16.76
CA CYS A 245 -18.47 10.31 18.07
C CYS A 245 -17.77 8.96 18.07
N ALA A 246 -16.44 8.96 17.92
CA ALA A 246 -15.68 7.72 17.85
C ALA A 246 -15.76 6.90 19.16
N GLU A 247 -15.95 7.55 20.31
CA GLU A 247 -16.06 6.88 21.60
C GLU A 247 -17.37 6.08 21.72
N LEU A 248 -18.47 6.64 21.22
CA LEU A 248 -19.80 6.00 21.22
C LEU A 248 -20.07 5.15 19.98
N GLY A 249 -19.19 5.20 18.97
CA GLY A 249 -19.39 4.50 17.70
C GLY A 249 -20.41 5.17 16.76
N GLU A 250 -20.91 6.36 17.11
CA GLU A 250 -21.83 7.11 16.26
C GLU A 250 -21.15 7.62 15.00
N GLY A 251 -21.79 7.49 13.83
CA GLY A 251 -21.26 7.87 12.52
C GLY A 251 -20.33 6.82 11.88
N VAL A 252 -20.02 5.72 12.58
CA VAL A 252 -19.19 4.63 12.06
C VAL A 252 -19.85 3.89 10.88
N PRO A 253 -21.16 3.57 10.90
CA PRO A 253 -21.82 2.96 9.76
C PRO A 253 -21.76 3.82 8.49
N GLU A 254 -21.98 5.12 8.61
CA GLU A 254 -21.95 6.08 7.51
C GLU A 254 -20.52 6.21 6.91
N LEU A 255 -19.51 6.16 7.77
CA LEU A 255 -18.11 6.14 7.31
C LEU A 255 -17.80 4.86 6.55
N LYS A 256 -18.23 3.71 7.06
CA LYS A 256 -18.08 2.42 6.37
C LYS A 256 -18.75 2.45 5.00
N ALA A 257 -19.99 2.92 4.92
CA ALA A 257 -20.73 3.05 3.65
C ALA A 257 -19.98 3.93 2.65
N ARG A 258 -19.41 5.06 3.10
CA ARG A 258 -18.62 5.95 2.25
C ARG A 258 -17.32 5.30 1.74
N LEU A 259 -16.63 4.53 2.58
CA LEU A 259 -15.44 3.80 2.18
C LEU A 259 -15.77 2.69 1.16
N VAL A 260 -16.88 1.97 1.38
CA VAL A 260 -17.37 0.96 0.44
C VAL A 260 -17.66 1.58 -0.92
N ALA A 261 -18.42 2.66 -0.96
CA ALA A 261 -18.75 3.35 -2.22
C ALA A 261 -17.51 3.84 -2.98
N HIS A 262 -16.43 4.16 -2.27
CA HIS A 262 -15.18 4.60 -2.89
C HIS A 262 -14.31 3.43 -3.39
N PHE A 263 -14.13 2.40 -2.57
CA PHE A 263 -13.18 1.32 -2.87
C PHE A 263 -13.78 0.17 -3.67
N PHE A 264 -15.10 -0.02 -3.58
CA PHE A 264 -15.84 -1.11 -4.21
C PHE A 264 -17.05 -0.59 -4.98
N PRO A 265 -16.84 0.31 -5.98
CA PRO A 265 -17.94 0.89 -6.74
C PRO A 265 -18.61 -0.18 -7.59
N GLY A 266 -19.91 -0.41 -7.35
CA GLY A 266 -20.71 -1.39 -8.11
C GLY A 266 -20.91 -2.74 -7.41
N ASP A 267 -20.24 -3.01 -6.31
CA ASP A 267 -20.50 -4.20 -5.51
C ASP A 267 -21.73 -3.96 -4.62
N THR A 268 -22.72 -4.82 -4.76
CA THR A 268 -23.87 -4.85 -3.86
C THR A 268 -23.42 -5.52 -2.56
N LEU A 269 -22.82 -4.72 -1.68
CA LEU A 269 -22.46 -5.22 -0.35
C LEU A 269 -23.77 -5.41 0.45
N LEU A 270 -23.93 -6.61 0.97
CA LEU A 270 -25.10 -6.98 1.77
C LEU A 270 -25.28 -5.99 2.92
N GLU A 271 -26.53 -5.61 3.15
CA GLU A 271 -26.95 -4.76 4.27
C GLU A 271 -26.41 -5.30 5.61
N TRP A 272 -25.85 -4.41 6.41
CA TRP A 272 -25.25 -4.66 7.72
C TRP A 272 -26.32 -4.75 8.81
#